data_36e9e6faf3abda1dab52c31b20c752de
#
_entry.id   36e9e6faf3abda1dab52c31b20c752de
#
_cell.length_a   1.000
_cell.length_b   1.000
_cell.length_c   1.000
_cell.angle_alpha   90.00
_cell.angle_beta   90.00
_cell.angle_gamma   90.00
#
_symmetry.space_group_name_H-M   'P 1'
#
loop_
_entity.id
_entity.type
_entity.pdbx_description
1 polymer ?
#
loop_
_entity_poly.entity_id
_entity_poly.type
_entity_poly.pdbx_seq_one_letter_code
_entity_poly.pdbx_strand_id
1 'polypeptide(L)'
;MQVFPVWSSPRRAAFRVAALCTVAAVAGCGPRHEAAPEGDGPRIVSFLPSGTETLFALGLGDCVVGRSRFCDFPPEAAALPVVGDLFAANEDALAALRPTHAVLGRADAPQAALLRALGCEIVEGRAETAADVLAFADTLGELFPGRTNGLANARTRWREAMEKISHPERAEVFAPARLASGVSRLESHAESAENAERVLVVVSHAPGRFGAAFAAGEGTYLDELLRAAGLSNALAGVKGYPSLDPDRIAALAPDLLIDVHPDGDPPDEDAWSYLQGVRAVTIRDTAALRPGPRLPEALERFRGLVRGDRGR
;
A
#
# COMPACT_ATOMS: atom_id res chain seq x y z
N MET A 1 75.93 -44.59 14.16
CA MET A 1 77.12 -45.19 13.44
C MET A 1 76.76 -45.31 11.97
N GLN A 2 77.59 -44.78 11.11
CA GLN A 2 77.61 -44.81 9.61
C GLN A 2 76.72 -43.81 8.92
N VAL A 3 77.27 -42.77 8.47
CA VAL A 3 78.31 -42.37 7.46
C VAL A 3 77.65 -42.06 6.12
N PHE A 4 77.80 -40.75 5.70
CA PHE A 4 77.48 -40.18 4.40
C PHE A 4 78.28 -40.83 3.25
N PRO A 5 77.88 -40.61 1.97
CA PRO A 5 78.71 -39.70 1.24
C PRO A 5 77.91 -38.66 0.37
N VAL A 6 78.57 -37.55 0.27
CA VAL A 6 78.47 -36.45 -0.69
C VAL A 6 78.72 -36.92 -2.12
N TRP A 7 77.90 -36.46 -3.07
CA TRP A 7 78.39 -36.30 -4.45
C TRP A 7 77.82 -35.08 -5.16
N SER A 8 78.72 -34.46 -5.82
CA SER A 8 78.81 -33.18 -6.48
C SER A 8 77.85 -32.93 -7.65
N SER A 9 77.52 -31.67 -7.83
CA SER A 9 76.86 -31.09 -9.02
C SER A 9 77.75 -31.22 -10.29
N PRO A 10 77.12 -31.16 -11.49
CA PRO A 10 77.39 -29.93 -12.25
C PRO A 10 76.24 -29.33 -13.10
N ARG A 11 76.26 -28.02 -13.13
CA ARG A 11 76.08 -27.09 -14.27
C ARG A 11 74.84 -27.13 -15.16
N ARG A 12 74.07 -26.05 -15.03
CA ARG A 12 73.56 -25.13 -16.06
C ARG A 12 72.75 -25.68 -17.24
N ALA A 13 71.46 -25.40 -17.24
CA ALA A 13 70.81 -24.85 -18.45
C ALA A 13 69.63 -23.97 -18.00
N ALA A 14 69.73 -22.72 -18.34
CA ALA A 14 68.68 -21.73 -18.11
C ALA A 14 67.56 -21.95 -19.14
N PHE A 15 66.39 -22.41 -18.72
CA PHE A 15 65.17 -22.27 -19.51
C PHE A 15 64.29 -21.22 -18.85
N ARG A 16 64.27 -20.04 -19.49
CA ARG A 16 63.28 -19.02 -19.20
C ARG A 16 61.93 -19.49 -19.78
N VAL A 17 61.06 -20.04 -18.95
CA VAL A 17 59.66 -20.22 -19.28
C VAL A 17 58.92 -18.99 -18.75
N ALA A 18 58.55 -18.09 -19.65
CA ALA A 18 57.68 -17.01 -19.37
C ALA A 18 56.27 -17.60 -19.13
N ALA A 19 55.89 -17.76 -17.85
CA ALA A 19 54.54 -18.08 -17.48
C ALA A 19 53.68 -16.83 -17.67
N LEU A 20 52.94 -16.77 -18.77
CA LEU A 20 51.92 -15.76 -19.02
C LEU A 20 50.75 -16.11 -18.11
N CYS A 21 50.67 -15.51 -16.91
CA CYS A 21 49.47 -15.52 -16.09
C CYS A 21 48.42 -14.65 -16.73
N THR A 22 47.57 -15.21 -17.56
CA THR A 22 46.32 -14.62 -17.93
C THR A 22 45.39 -14.65 -16.70
N VAL A 23 45.32 -13.56 -15.96
CA VAL A 23 44.28 -13.29 -14.99
C VAL A 23 43.00 -13.10 -15.77
N ALA A 24 42.20 -14.15 -15.88
CA ALA A 24 40.81 -14.03 -16.32
C ALA A 24 40.04 -13.26 -15.21
N ALA A 25 39.85 -11.95 -15.45
CA ALA A 25 38.90 -11.16 -14.67
C ALA A 25 37.52 -11.75 -14.90
N VAL A 26 37.05 -12.55 -13.95
CA VAL A 26 35.65 -12.92 -13.86
C VAL A 26 34.92 -11.65 -13.49
N ALA A 27 34.43 -10.92 -14.51
CA ALA A 27 33.50 -9.84 -14.32
C ALA A 27 32.24 -10.46 -13.73
N GLY A 28 32.07 -10.31 -12.41
CA GLY A 28 30.85 -10.63 -11.71
C GLY A 28 29.73 -9.80 -12.30
N CYS A 29 28.86 -10.44 -13.10
CA CYS A 29 27.63 -9.88 -13.60
C CYS A 29 26.62 -9.88 -12.45
N GLY A 30 26.82 -9.03 -11.42
CA GLY A 30 25.74 -8.55 -10.59
C GLY A 30 24.98 -7.48 -11.37
N PRO A 31 23.66 -7.32 -11.16
CA PRO A 31 22.94 -6.23 -11.78
C PRO A 31 23.63 -4.92 -11.37
N ARG A 32 24.31 -4.29 -12.30
CA ARG A 32 24.78 -2.91 -12.12
C ARG A 32 23.50 -2.08 -12.03
N HIS A 33 23.16 -1.64 -10.83
CA HIS A 33 22.31 -0.49 -10.68
C HIS A 33 23.06 0.67 -11.37
N GLU A 34 22.61 0.97 -12.56
CA GLU A 34 23.05 2.16 -13.26
C GLU A 34 22.81 3.35 -12.34
N ALA A 35 23.85 4.09 -12.02
CA ALA A 35 23.73 5.31 -11.23
C ALA A 35 22.66 6.17 -11.89
N ALA A 36 21.64 6.55 -11.14
CA ALA A 36 20.53 7.32 -11.67
C ALA A 36 21.04 8.59 -12.36
N PRO A 37 20.46 8.99 -13.50
CA PRO A 37 20.92 10.10 -14.30
C PRO A 37 21.04 11.38 -13.46
N GLU A 38 22.13 12.11 -13.64
CA GLU A 38 22.35 13.43 -13.05
C GLU A 38 21.42 14.44 -13.74
N GLY A 39 20.17 14.52 -13.25
CA GLY A 39 19.20 15.51 -13.68
C GLY A 39 18.79 16.37 -12.50
N ASP A 40 18.59 17.68 -12.71
CA ASP A 40 18.09 18.66 -11.73
C ASP A 40 16.63 18.41 -11.30
N GLY A 41 16.05 17.24 -11.59
CA GLY A 41 14.67 16.89 -11.28
C GLY A 41 14.46 16.33 -9.86
N PRO A 42 13.23 16.32 -9.36
CA PRO A 42 12.90 15.72 -8.09
C PRO A 42 13.24 14.21 -8.09
N ARG A 43 13.84 13.77 -7.00
CA ARG A 43 14.22 12.38 -6.73
C ARG A 43 13.47 11.93 -5.48
N ILE A 44 12.39 11.22 -5.69
CA ILE A 44 11.44 10.88 -4.63
C ILE A 44 11.73 9.46 -4.13
N VAL A 45 11.82 9.27 -2.81
CA VAL A 45 11.74 7.95 -2.19
C VAL A 45 10.40 7.82 -1.47
N SER A 46 9.76 6.68 -1.57
CA SER A 46 8.48 6.45 -0.91
C SER A 46 8.52 5.30 0.07
N PHE A 47 8.12 5.57 1.31
CA PHE A 47 7.96 4.57 2.36
C PHE A 47 6.48 4.21 2.59
N LEU A 48 5.57 4.87 1.88
CA LEU A 48 4.13 4.71 2.00
C LEU A 48 3.58 4.01 0.75
N PRO A 49 3.02 2.79 0.85
CA PRO A 49 2.46 2.07 -0.30
C PRO A 49 1.40 2.88 -1.06
N SER A 50 0.40 3.43 -0.37
CA SER A 50 -0.61 4.28 -0.98
C SER A 50 -0.03 5.56 -1.60
N GLY A 51 1.04 6.10 -0.99
CA GLY A 51 1.78 7.24 -1.52
C GLY A 51 2.52 6.90 -2.81
N THR A 52 3.13 5.71 -2.89
CA THR A 52 3.75 5.22 -4.13
C THR A 52 2.73 5.11 -5.25
N GLU A 53 1.58 4.47 -4.97
CA GLU A 53 0.50 4.35 -5.94
C GLU A 53 0.00 5.73 -6.41
N THR A 54 -0.13 6.68 -5.49
CA THR A 54 -0.53 8.05 -5.82
C THR A 54 0.49 8.77 -6.70
N LEU A 55 1.79 8.65 -6.41
CA LEU A 55 2.86 9.20 -7.24
C LEU A 55 2.77 8.69 -8.67
N PHE A 56 2.64 7.38 -8.85
CA PHE A 56 2.50 6.78 -10.18
C PHE A 56 1.21 7.20 -10.88
N ALA A 57 0.09 7.22 -10.17
CA ALA A 57 -1.20 7.66 -10.72
C ALA A 57 -1.20 9.13 -11.16
N LEU A 58 -0.39 9.97 -10.52
CA LEU A 58 -0.19 11.37 -10.90
C LEU A 58 0.85 11.58 -12.01
N GLY A 59 1.54 10.51 -12.48
CA GLY A 59 2.59 10.59 -13.50
C GLY A 59 3.94 11.02 -12.97
N LEU A 60 4.15 10.92 -11.67
CA LEU A 60 5.43 11.18 -11.01
C LEU A 60 6.31 9.92 -10.88
N GLY A 61 5.91 8.81 -11.51
CA GLY A 61 6.63 7.54 -11.43
C GLY A 61 8.09 7.65 -11.82
N ASP A 62 8.41 8.40 -12.87
CA ASP A 62 9.80 8.64 -13.33
C ASP A 62 10.65 9.44 -12.32
N CYS A 63 10.01 10.10 -11.36
CA CYS A 63 10.67 10.80 -10.28
C CYS A 63 10.95 9.90 -9.08
N VAL A 64 10.30 8.72 -8.99
CA VAL A 64 10.48 7.79 -7.89
C VAL A 64 11.75 6.99 -8.10
N VAL A 65 12.75 7.21 -7.25
CA VAL A 65 14.08 6.59 -7.35
C VAL A 65 14.28 5.44 -6.36
N GLY A 66 13.39 5.30 -5.37
CA GLY A 66 13.46 4.22 -4.40
C GLY A 66 12.15 4.06 -3.62
N ARG A 67 11.95 2.89 -3.05
CA ARG A 67 10.72 2.51 -2.38
C ARG A 67 10.94 1.70 -1.11
N SER A 68 9.94 1.64 -0.23
CA SER A 68 9.94 0.61 0.81
C SER A 68 9.64 -0.78 0.23
N ARG A 69 9.98 -1.84 0.99
CA ARG A 69 9.69 -3.22 0.56
C ARG A 69 8.20 -3.47 0.30
N PHE A 70 7.32 -2.70 0.93
CA PHE A 70 5.86 -2.84 0.84
C PHE A 70 5.22 -2.02 -0.29
N CYS A 71 6.01 -1.20 -1.00
CA CYS A 71 5.55 -0.41 -2.13
C CYS A 71 5.73 -1.24 -3.42
N ASP A 72 4.85 -2.19 -3.66
CA ASP A 72 4.94 -3.20 -4.73
C ASP A 72 3.98 -2.96 -5.90
N PHE A 73 3.18 -1.90 -5.82
CA PHE A 73 2.24 -1.50 -6.88
C PHE A 73 2.45 -0.03 -7.28
N PRO A 74 2.32 0.30 -8.58
CA PRO A 74 2.14 -0.61 -9.70
C PRO A 74 3.39 -1.48 -9.97
N PRO A 75 3.36 -2.45 -10.91
CA PRO A 75 4.50 -3.35 -11.17
C PRO A 75 5.82 -2.62 -11.44
N GLU A 76 5.77 -1.45 -12.05
CA GLU A 76 6.94 -0.59 -12.30
C GLU A 76 7.59 -0.13 -10.98
N ALA A 77 6.78 0.15 -9.95
CA ALA A 77 7.30 0.49 -8.63
C ALA A 77 8.06 -0.68 -8.01
N ALA A 78 7.59 -1.92 -8.21
CA ALA A 78 8.22 -3.11 -7.67
C ALA A 78 9.66 -3.33 -8.19
N ALA A 79 9.99 -2.77 -9.35
CA ALA A 79 11.33 -2.85 -9.94
C ALA A 79 12.34 -1.85 -9.33
N LEU A 80 11.87 -0.86 -8.57
CA LEU A 80 12.73 0.17 -7.99
C LEU A 80 13.55 -0.36 -6.80
N PRO A 81 14.72 0.26 -6.51
CA PRO A 81 15.54 -0.06 -5.35
C PRO A 81 14.76 0.01 -4.04
N VAL A 82 14.97 -0.98 -3.17
CA VAL A 82 14.40 -0.99 -1.82
C VAL A 82 15.27 -0.17 -0.89
N VAL A 83 14.72 0.90 -0.30
CA VAL A 83 15.40 1.81 0.61
C VAL A 83 15.04 1.59 2.09
N GLY A 84 14.31 0.52 2.38
CA GLY A 84 13.94 0.17 3.75
C GLY A 84 12.50 -0.32 3.89
N ASP A 85 11.96 -0.15 5.09
CA ASP A 85 10.58 -0.49 5.44
C ASP A 85 9.95 0.55 6.40
N LEU A 86 8.81 0.19 7.02
CA LEU A 86 8.10 1.08 7.96
C LEU A 86 8.89 1.41 9.23
N PHE A 87 9.90 0.62 9.57
CA PHE A 87 10.63 0.73 10.84
C PHE A 87 12.07 1.21 10.65
N ALA A 88 12.68 0.86 9.52
CA ALA A 88 14.08 1.13 9.27
C ALA A 88 14.32 1.58 7.83
N ALA A 89 15.27 2.50 7.67
CA ALA A 89 15.77 2.94 6.37
C ALA A 89 17.17 2.35 6.10
N ASN A 90 17.46 2.05 4.83
CA ASN A 90 18.78 1.66 4.38
C ASN A 90 19.57 2.92 4.01
N GLU A 91 20.49 3.31 4.90
CA GLU A 91 21.26 4.55 4.77
C GLU A 91 22.16 4.54 3.52
N ASP A 92 22.82 3.41 3.24
CA ASP A 92 23.69 3.28 2.06
C ASP A 92 22.90 3.44 0.74
N ALA A 93 21.73 2.80 0.66
CA ALA A 93 20.84 2.92 -0.49
C ALA A 93 20.33 4.35 -0.67
N LEU A 94 19.95 5.03 0.41
CA LEU A 94 19.51 6.42 0.39
C LEU A 94 20.63 7.36 -0.03
N ALA A 95 21.85 7.17 0.51
CA ALA A 95 23.02 7.96 0.14
C ALA A 95 23.37 7.79 -1.36
N ALA A 96 23.29 6.58 -1.89
CA ALA A 96 23.53 6.30 -3.31
C ALA A 96 22.47 6.94 -4.21
N LEU A 97 21.20 6.92 -3.79
CA LEU A 97 20.09 7.47 -4.55
C LEU A 97 19.96 8.99 -4.45
N ARG A 98 20.56 9.62 -3.44
CA ARG A 98 20.52 11.07 -3.20
C ARG A 98 19.10 11.65 -3.36
N PRO A 99 18.11 11.19 -2.59
CA PRO A 99 16.74 11.68 -2.72
C PRO A 99 16.64 13.16 -2.35
N THR A 100 15.73 13.88 -2.99
CA THR A 100 15.38 15.27 -2.66
C THR A 100 14.11 15.35 -1.83
N HIS A 101 13.20 14.37 -2.00
CA HIS A 101 11.92 14.29 -1.30
C HIS A 101 11.69 12.88 -0.79
N ALA A 102 10.99 12.77 0.32
CA ALA A 102 10.59 11.49 0.89
C ALA A 102 9.11 11.49 1.30
N VAL A 103 8.36 10.54 0.76
CA VAL A 103 6.95 10.33 1.13
C VAL A 103 6.86 9.37 2.30
N LEU A 104 6.30 9.84 3.40
CA LEU A 104 6.08 9.08 4.64
C LEU A 104 4.60 9.15 5.02
N GLY A 105 4.10 8.14 5.75
CA GLY A 105 2.75 8.18 6.31
C GLY A 105 2.59 9.24 7.41
N ARG A 106 3.68 9.56 8.13
CA ARG A 106 3.74 10.58 9.18
C ARG A 106 5.09 11.30 9.14
N ALA A 107 5.08 12.60 9.38
CA ALA A 107 6.28 13.42 9.37
C ALA A 107 7.27 13.11 10.53
N ASP A 108 6.82 12.42 11.57
CA ASP A 108 7.61 11.94 12.72
C ASP A 108 7.95 10.44 12.65
N ALA A 109 7.77 9.80 11.47
CA ALA A 109 8.15 8.41 11.27
C ALA A 109 9.63 8.16 11.60
N PRO A 110 10.03 6.94 12.01
CA PRO A 110 11.40 6.64 12.43
C PRO A 110 12.47 7.04 11.41
N GLN A 111 12.16 6.96 10.11
CA GLN A 111 13.07 7.31 9.02
C GLN A 111 13.23 8.82 8.81
N ALA A 112 12.31 9.64 9.33
CA ALA A 112 12.24 11.07 9.02
C ALA A 112 13.50 11.84 9.44
N ALA A 113 14.11 11.49 10.58
CA ALA A 113 15.32 12.15 11.07
C ALA A 113 16.50 11.94 10.11
N LEU A 114 16.72 10.69 9.66
CA LEU A 114 17.76 10.35 8.70
C LEU A 114 17.53 11.05 7.35
N LEU A 115 16.30 11.00 6.83
CA LEU A 115 15.95 11.62 5.55
C LEU A 115 16.18 13.15 5.57
N ARG A 116 15.81 13.83 6.66
CA ARG A 116 16.11 15.26 6.85
C ARG A 116 17.62 15.53 6.92
N ALA A 117 18.37 14.67 7.61
CA ALA A 117 19.83 14.78 7.65
C ALA A 117 20.48 14.62 6.27
N LEU A 118 19.87 13.84 5.37
CA LEU A 118 20.27 13.71 3.97
C LEU A 118 19.75 14.84 3.07
N GLY A 119 19.08 15.85 3.64
CA GLY A 119 18.55 17.01 2.91
C GLY A 119 17.22 16.77 2.20
N CYS A 120 16.48 15.69 2.54
CA CYS A 120 15.18 15.43 1.93
C CYS A 120 14.09 16.30 2.54
N GLU A 121 13.23 16.84 1.70
CA GLU A 121 11.94 17.37 2.10
C GLU A 121 10.98 16.21 2.40
N ILE A 122 10.32 16.25 3.56
CA ILE A 122 9.36 15.24 3.96
C ILE A 122 7.98 15.64 3.49
N VAL A 123 7.36 14.77 2.69
CA VAL A 123 5.97 14.90 2.24
C VAL A 123 5.13 13.90 3.03
N GLU A 124 4.25 14.40 3.89
CA GLU A 124 3.36 13.57 4.69
C GLU A 124 2.15 13.13 3.86
N GLY A 125 1.96 11.82 3.70
CA GLY A 125 0.83 11.21 3.02
C GLY A 125 -0.16 10.64 4.01
N ARG A 126 -1.00 11.48 4.64
CA ARG A 126 -2.13 10.97 5.43
C ARG A 126 -3.08 10.22 4.53
N ALA A 127 -3.67 9.17 5.07
CA ALA A 127 -4.60 8.33 4.33
C ALA A 127 -5.58 7.62 5.29
N GLU A 128 -6.15 8.37 6.24
CA GLU A 128 -7.17 7.85 7.17
C GLU A 128 -8.55 7.88 6.55
N THR A 129 -8.80 8.88 5.70
CA THR A 129 -10.07 9.11 4.99
C THR A 129 -9.85 9.25 3.48
N ALA A 130 -10.91 9.13 2.70
CA ALA A 130 -10.84 9.43 1.26
C ALA A 130 -10.48 10.90 0.99
N ALA A 131 -10.88 11.82 1.86
CA ALA A 131 -10.51 13.23 1.79
C ALA A 131 -8.99 13.43 1.97
N ASP A 132 -8.34 12.69 2.87
CA ASP A 132 -6.88 12.75 3.05
C ASP A 132 -6.14 12.31 1.79
N VAL A 133 -6.64 11.27 1.10
CA VAL A 133 -6.06 10.79 -0.16
C VAL A 133 -6.10 11.88 -1.23
N LEU A 134 -7.22 12.61 -1.34
CA LEU A 134 -7.35 13.74 -2.25
C LEU A 134 -6.42 14.88 -1.88
N ALA A 135 -6.37 15.26 -0.59
CA ALA A 135 -5.49 16.31 -0.09
C ALA A 135 -4.01 16.01 -0.36
N PHE A 136 -3.60 14.77 -0.17
CA PHE A 136 -2.24 14.33 -0.48
C PHE A 136 -1.93 14.44 -1.99
N ALA A 137 -2.87 14.03 -2.85
CA ALA A 137 -2.71 14.18 -4.29
C ALA A 137 -2.61 15.65 -4.73
N ASP A 138 -3.39 16.53 -4.11
CA ASP A 138 -3.31 17.99 -4.38
C ASP A 138 -1.95 18.54 -3.91
N THR A 139 -1.46 18.18 -2.73
CA THR A 139 -0.12 18.52 -2.22
C THR A 139 0.97 18.12 -3.21
N LEU A 140 0.95 16.88 -3.72
CA LEU A 140 1.91 16.43 -4.72
C LEU A 140 1.81 17.22 -6.03
N GLY A 141 0.59 17.59 -6.44
CA GLY A 141 0.37 18.42 -7.63
C GLY A 141 0.93 19.83 -7.49
N GLU A 142 0.89 20.40 -6.29
CA GLU A 142 1.47 21.71 -5.97
C GLU A 142 2.99 21.70 -5.86
N LEU A 143 3.55 20.64 -5.24
CA LEU A 143 5.00 20.47 -5.09
C LEU A 143 5.71 20.20 -6.42
N PHE A 144 5.04 19.55 -7.38
CA PHE A 144 5.62 19.14 -8.65
C PHE A 144 4.87 19.70 -9.87
N PRO A 145 4.75 21.04 -9.98
CA PRO A 145 3.99 21.66 -11.06
C PRO A 145 4.64 21.32 -12.42
N GLY A 146 3.79 21.09 -13.42
CA GLY A 146 4.22 20.77 -14.79
C GLY A 146 4.64 19.30 -15.01
N ARG A 147 4.78 18.49 -13.97
CA ARG A 147 5.04 17.06 -14.10
C ARG A 147 3.78 16.20 -14.02
N THR A 148 2.69 16.75 -13.54
CA THR A 148 1.38 16.08 -13.43
C THR A 148 0.43 16.41 -14.59
N ASN A 149 0.90 17.13 -15.61
CA ASN A 149 0.06 17.69 -16.69
C ASN A 149 -0.61 16.65 -17.60
N GLY A 150 -0.07 15.45 -17.73
CA GLY A 150 -0.68 14.37 -18.53
C GLY A 150 -1.93 13.74 -17.90
N LEU A 151 -2.24 14.06 -16.64
CA LEU A 151 -3.24 13.35 -15.85
C LEU A 151 -4.42 14.24 -15.37
N ALA A 152 -4.58 15.44 -15.92
CA ALA A 152 -5.69 16.31 -15.53
C ALA A 152 -7.04 15.58 -15.55
N ASN A 153 -7.29 14.79 -16.60
CA ASN A 153 -8.54 14.00 -16.73
C ASN A 153 -8.58 12.81 -15.75
N ALA A 154 -7.43 12.19 -15.44
CA ALA A 154 -7.37 11.09 -14.46
C ALA A 154 -7.58 11.63 -13.03
N ARG A 155 -6.96 12.76 -12.69
CA ARG A 155 -7.20 13.47 -11.41
C ARG A 155 -8.66 13.86 -11.24
N THR A 156 -9.29 14.39 -12.28
CA THR A 156 -10.70 14.78 -12.22
C THR A 156 -11.59 13.56 -11.95
N ARG A 157 -11.44 12.49 -12.74
CA ARG A 157 -12.21 11.25 -12.53
C ARG A 157 -11.96 10.61 -11.16
N TRP A 158 -10.71 10.65 -10.69
CA TRP A 158 -10.37 10.14 -9.38
C TRP A 158 -10.97 11.00 -8.28
N ARG A 159 -10.90 12.34 -8.38
CA ARG A 159 -11.55 13.26 -7.44
C ARG A 159 -13.06 13.02 -7.38
N GLU A 160 -13.73 12.92 -8.51
CA GLU A 160 -15.17 12.62 -8.58
C GLU A 160 -15.51 11.29 -7.91
N ALA A 161 -14.67 10.25 -8.10
CA ALA A 161 -14.88 8.95 -7.45
C ALA A 161 -14.68 9.05 -5.94
N MET A 162 -13.65 9.76 -5.46
CA MET A 162 -13.39 9.96 -4.03
C MET A 162 -14.47 10.81 -3.38
N GLU A 163 -14.96 11.86 -4.05
CA GLU A 163 -16.08 12.65 -3.56
C GLU A 163 -17.35 11.83 -3.38
N LYS A 164 -17.63 10.88 -4.27
CA LYS A 164 -18.74 9.94 -4.10
C LYS A 164 -18.55 8.99 -2.90
N ILE A 165 -17.31 8.64 -2.58
CA ILE A 165 -16.99 7.84 -1.38
C ILE A 165 -17.18 8.67 -0.12
N SER A 166 -16.62 9.90 -0.08
CA SER A 166 -16.70 10.77 1.09
C SER A 166 -18.11 11.35 1.34
N HIS A 167 -18.92 11.49 0.28
CA HIS A 167 -20.25 12.09 0.32
C HIS A 167 -21.27 11.26 -0.45
N PRO A 168 -21.59 10.04 0.01
CA PRO A 168 -22.50 9.14 -0.70
C PRO A 168 -23.90 9.77 -0.90
N GLU A 169 -24.35 10.64 0.02
CA GLU A 169 -25.62 11.36 -0.05
C GLU A 169 -25.71 12.29 -1.28
N ARG A 170 -24.59 12.74 -1.84
CA ARG A 170 -24.54 13.57 -3.05
C ARG A 170 -24.56 12.76 -4.34
N ALA A 171 -24.18 11.48 -4.29
CA ALA A 171 -24.13 10.60 -5.45
C ALA A 171 -25.52 10.31 -6.05
N GLU A 172 -26.57 10.30 -5.21
CA GLU A 172 -27.95 10.05 -5.64
C GLU A 172 -28.56 11.23 -6.42
N VAL A 173 -28.04 12.44 -6.25
CA VAL A 173 -28.55 13.65 -6.95
C VAL A 173 -28.21 13.61 -8.45
N PHE A 174 -27.19 12.86 -8.86
CA PHE A 174 -26.76 12.72 -10.26
C PHE A 174 -27.23 11.44 -10.96
N ALA A 175 -27.99 10.57 -10.28
CA ALA A 175 -28.65 9.46 -10.94
C ALA A 175 -29.70 10.01 -11.92
N PRO A 176 -29.75 9.56 -13.20
CA PRO A 176 -30.75 10.03 -14.13
C PRO A 176 -32.13 9.77 -13.56
N ALA A 177 -32.89 10.85 -13.37
CA ALA A 177 -34.22 10.82 -12.77
C ALA A 177 -35.10 9.79 -13.50
N ARG A 178 -35.28 8.61 -12.93
CA ARG A 178 -36.44 7.79 -13.24
C ARG A 178 -37.62 8.50 -12.59
N LEU A 179 -38.47 9.06 -13.44
CA LEU A 179 -39.76 9.61 -13.07
C LEU A 179 -40.56 8.56 -12.29
N ALA A 180 -40.58 8.69 -10.98
CA ALA A 180 -41.52 8.03 -10.11
C ALA A 180 -42.13 9.07 -9.17
N SER A 181 -43.41 9.23 -9.31
CA SER A 181 -44.40 10.00 -8.57
C SER A 181 -44.10 10.24 -7.08
N GLY A 182 -44.31 11.51 -6.68
CA GLY A 182 -44.17 12.05 -5.35
C GLY A 182 -44.70 11.20 -4.19
N VAL A 183 -43.74 10.75 -3.37
CA VAL A 183 -43.95 10.44 -1.97
C VAL A 183 -42.68 10.85 -1.24
N SER A 184 -42.84 11.40 -0.04
CA SER A 184 -41.90 12.15 0.77
C SER A 184 -40.50 11.51 0.86
N ARG A 185 -39.51 12.24 0.34
CA ARG A 185 -38.09 11.85 0.22
C ARG A 185 -37.35 11.78 1.56
N LEU A 186 -37.95 12.25 2.63
CA LEU A 186 -37.36 12.28 3.98
C LEU A 186 -37.62 11.01 4.80
N GLU A 187 -38.73 10.31 4.54
CA GLU A 187 -39.06 9.06 5.24
C GLU A 187 -38.30 7.85 4.66
N SER A 188 -37.96 7.87 3.36
CA SER A 188 -37.23 6.77 2.70
C SER A 188 -35.77 6.64 3.13
N HIS A 189 -35.13 7.72 3.60
CA HIS A 189 -33.74 7.67 4.07
C HIS A 189 -33.60 7.10 5.49
N ALA A 190 -34.56 7.31 6.36
CA ALA A 190 -34.56 6.74 7.71
C ALA A 190 -34.84 5.22 7.68
N GLU A 191 -35.79 4.78 6.86
CA GLU A 191 -36.13 3.36 6.70
C GLU A 191 -35.00 2.58 5.99
N SER A 192 -34.27 3.18 5.06
CA SER A 192 -33.14 2.50 4.38
C SER A 192 -31.93 2.35 5.30
N ALA A 193 -31.72 3.23 6.26
CA ALA A 193 -30.63 3.14 7.23
C ALA A 193 -30.89 2.08 8.33
N GLU A 194 -32.14 1.91 8.74
CA GLU A 194 -32.55 0.88 9.72
C GLU A 194 -32.47 -0.54 9.17
N ASN A 195 -32.55 -0.72 7.85
CA ASN A 195 -32.47 -2.02 7.17
C ASN A 195 -31.10 -2.29 6.50
N ALA A 196 -30.12 -1.40 6.65
CA ALA A 196 -28.81 -1.62 6.07
C ALA A 196 -28.08 -2.78 6.76
N GLU A 197 -27.54 -3.72 5.96
CA GLU A 197 -26.73 -4.85 6.45
C GLU A 197 -25.58 -4.32 7.32
N ARG A 198 -25.47 -4.82 8.56
CA ARG A 198 -24.43 -4.43 9.52
C ARG A 198 -23.17 -5.21 9.26
N VAL A 199 -22.11 -4.49 8.92
CA VAL A 199 -20.86 -5.10 8.45
C VAL A 199 -19.72 -4.79 9.42
N LEU A 200 -18.97 -5.83 9.78
CA LEU A 200 -17.69 -5.71 10.46
C LEU A 200 -16.56 -5.92 9.43
N VAL A 201 -15.71 -4.92 9.22
CA VAL A 201 -14.52 -5.06 8.36
C VAL A 201 -13.31 -5.29 9.23
N VAL A 202 -12.70 -6.46 9.11
CA VAL A 202 -11.44 -6.83 9.76
C VAL A 202 -10.30 -6.57 8.80
N VAL A 203 -9.25 -5.90 9.26
CA VAL A 203 -8.07 -5.54 8.45
C VAL A 203 -6.82 -6.33 8.85
N SER A 204 -6.85 -6.97 10.00
CA SER A 204 -5.79 -7.86 10.47
C SER A 204 -6.29 -8.65 11.66
N HIS A 205 -5.89 -9.91 11.78
CA HIS A 205 -6.15 -10.72 12.96
C HIS A 205 -4.96 -11.64 13.26
N ALA A 206 -4.87 -12.09 14.53
CA ALA A 206 -3.94 -13.13 14.88
C ALA A 206 -4.47 -14.49 14.34
N PRO A 207 -3.57 -15.41 13.94
CA PRO A 207 -3.99 -16.71 13.42
C PRO A 207 -4.86 -17.50 14.41
N GLY A 208 -5.85 -18.21 13.86
CA GLY A 208 -6.72 -19.12 14.61
C GLY A 208 -7.98 -18.47 15.20
N ARG A 209 -8.88 -19.33 15.72
CA ARG A 209 -10.25 -18.99 16.14
C ARG A 209 -10.40 -17.96 17.26
N PHE A 210 -9.35 -17.71 18.03
CA PHE A 210 -9.39 -16.89 19.24
C PHE A 210 -8.37 -15.74 19.23
N GLY A 211 -7.87 -15.40 18.05
CA GLY A 211 -6.99 -14.27 17.89
C GLY A 211 -7.69 -12.92 18.03
N ALA A 212 -7.01 -11.93 18.62
CA ALA A 212 -7.49 -10.57 18.54
C ALA A 212 -7.46 -10.06 17.10
N ALA A 213 -8.46 -9.27 16.72
CA ALA A 213 -8.58 -8.69 15.39
C ALA A 213 -8.60 -7.17 15.45
N PHE A 214 -7.98 -6.52 14.47
CA PHE A 214 -8.13 -5.09 14.24
C PHE A 214 -9.23 -4.88 13.20
N ALA A 215 -10.20 -4.06 13.53
CA ALA A 215 -11.35 -3.81 12.67
C ALA A 215 -11.54 -2.32 12.41
N ALA A 216 -12.09 -2.00 11.23
CA ALA A 216 -12.35 -0.63 10.82
C ALA A 216 -13.56 -0.06 11.55
N GLY A 217 -13.34 0.95 12.39
CA GLY A 217 -14.38 1.71 13.08
C GLY A 217 -14.75 2.98 12.33
N GLU A 218 -15.57 3.81 13.00
CA GLU A 218 -16.05 5.09 12.48
C GLU A 218 -14.93 6.05 12.11
N GLY A 219 -15.10 6.76 10.99
CA GLY A 219 -14.19 7.79 10.51
C GLY A 219 -12.96 7.25 9.79
N THR A 220 -12.90 5.95 9.50
CA THR A 220 -11.89 5.37 8.62
C THR A 220 -12.37 5.38 7.16
N TYR A 221 -11.45 5.35 6.20
CA TYR A 221 -11.83 5.22 4.79
C TYR A 221 -12.65 3.97 4.48
N LEU A 222 -12.45 2.89 5.25
CA LEU A 222 -13.27 1.67 5.13
C LEU A 222 -14.71 1.89 5.60
N ASP A 223 -14.91 2.67 6.66
CA ASP A 223 -16.24 3.09 7.08
C ASP A 223 -16.92 3.97 6.01
N GLU A 224 -16.16 4.86 5.35
CA GLU A 224 -16.65 5.64 4.22
C GLU A 224 -17.04 4.74 3.03
N LEU A 225 -16.23 3.71 2.71
CA LEU A 225 -16.53 2.72 1.67
C LEU A 225 -17.81 1.93 1.99
N LEU A 226 -17.99 1.48 3.25
CA LEU A 226 -19.21 0.79 3.67
C LEU A 226 -20.44 1.67 3.44
N ARG A 227 -20.40 2.91 3.93
CA ARG A 227 -21.52 3.86 3.75
C ARG A 227 -21.80 4.15 2.28
N ALA A 228 -20.76 4.33 1.47
CA ALA A 228 -20.91 4.53 0.02
C ALA A 228 -21.43 3.29 -0.71
N ALA A 229 -21.24 2.10 -0.15
CA ALA A 229 -21.82 0.84 -0.64
C ALA A 229 -23.27 0.60 -0.17
N GLY A 230 -23.81 1.47 0.69
CA GLY A 230 -25.15 1.30 1.28
C GLY A 230 -25.19 0.33 2.46
N LEU A 231 -24.04 0.12 3.13
CA LEU A 231 -23.84 -0.75 4.27
C LEU A 231 -23.70 0.07 5.56
N SER A 232 -23.97 -0.53 6.70
CA SER A 232 -23.73 0.08 8.01
C SER A 232 -22.56 -0.58 8.73
N ASN A 233 -21.74 0.25 9.40
CA ASN A 233 -20.61 -0.25 10.16
C ASN A 233 -21.07 -0.82 11.51
N ALA A 234 -20.75 -2.09 11.79
CA ALA A 234 -21.06 -2.72 13.07
C ALA A 234 -20.33 -2.04 14.26
N LEU A 235 -19.27 -1.28 13.99
CA LEU A 235 -18.50 -0.49 14.96
C LEU A 235 -18.89 1.00 14.95
N ALA A 236 -20.14 1.35 14.61
CA ALA A 236 -20.63 2.72 14.74
C ALA A 236 -20.38 3.26 16.16
N GLY A 237 -19.87 4.50 16.26
CA GLY A 237 -19.49 5.13 17.52
C GLY A 237 -18.09 4.75 18.06
N VAL A 238 -17.38 3.79 17.45
CA VAL A 238 -16.02 3.42 17.81
C VAL A 238 -15.05 3.90 16.72
N LYS A 239 -14.17 4.83 17.05
CA LYS A 239 -13.27 5.47 16.06
C LYS A 239 -12.00 4.66 15.76
N GLY A 240 -11.51 4.84 14.54
CA GLY A 240 -10.21 4.31 14.10
C GLY A 240 -10.20 2.79 13.94
N TYR A 241 -9.12 2.16 14.35
CA TYR A 241 -8.91 0.71 14.20
C TYR A 241 -8.77 0.03 15.57
N PRO A 242 -9.88 -0.21 16.32
CA PRO A 242 -9.83 -0.89 17.60
C PRO A 242 -9.38 -2.34 17.44
N SER A 243 -8.69 -2.84 18.49
CA SER A 243 -8.45 -4.25 18.68
C SER A 243 -9.67 -4.88 19.38
N LEU A 244 -10.19 -5.94 18.81
CA LEU A 244 -11.36 -6.66 19.31
C LEU A 244 -10.96 -8.10 19.66
N ASP A 245 -11.39 -8.57 20.82
CA ASP A 245 -11.35 -9.98 21.16
C ASP A 245 -12.53 -10.74 20.54
N PRO A 246 -12.49 -12.08 20.48
CA PRO A 246 -13.56 -12.89 19.91
C PRO A 246 -14.93 -12.69 20.55
N ASP A 247 -14.98 -12.49 21.88
CA ASP A 247 -16.24 -12.29 22.61
C ASP A 247 -16.87 -10.96 22.21
N ARG A 248 -16.06 -9.93 22.04
CA ARG A 248 -16.51 -8.63 21.56
C ARG A 248 -17.03 -8.69 20.12
N ILE A 249 -16.35 -9.44 19.24
CA ILE A 249 -16.78 -9.66 17.86
C ILE A 249 -18.13 -10.39 17.84
N ALA A 250 -18.27 -11.45 18.63
CA ALA A 250 -19.53 -12.19 18.74
C ALA A 250 -20.67 -11.30 19.30
N ALA A 251 -20.39 -10.46 20.30
CA ALA A 251 -21.37 -9.54 20.89
C ALA A 251 -21.82 -8.42 19.94
N LEU A 252 -21.01 -8.05 18.95
CA LEU A 252 -21.42 -7.11 17.90
C LEU A 252 -22.50 -7.69 17.00
N ALA A 253 -22.56 -9.02 16.86
CA ALA A 253 -23.51 -9.74 16.02
C ALA A 253 -23.68 -9.08 14.63
N PRO A 254 -22.61 -8.93 13.83
CA PRO A 254 -22.73 -8.36 12.49
C PRO A 254 -23.49 -9.34 11.58
N ASP A 255 -24.20 -8.83 10.58
CA ASP A 255 -24.82 -9.67 9.55
C ASP A 255 -23.76 -10.22 8.59
N LEU A 256 -22.72 -9.41 8.33
CA LEU A 256 -21.59 -9.75 7.47
C LEU A 256 -20.27 -9.36 8.16
N LEU A 257 -19.31 -10.28 8.14
CA LEU A 257 -17.92 -10.03 8.47
C LEU A 257 -17.12 -10.07 7.17
N ILE A 258 -16.43 -8.98 6.85
CA ILE A 258 -15.49 -8.91 5.74
C ILE A 258 -14.09 -8.96 6.32
N ASP A 259 -13.37 -10.03 6.01
CA ASP A 259 -11.98 -10.21 6.41
C ASP A 259 -11.07 -9.85 5.23
N VAL A 260 -10.35 -8.74 5.35
CA VAL A 260 -9.56 -8.20 4.24
C VAL A 260 -8.09 -8.57 4.41
N HIS A 261 -7.57 -9.31 3.46
CA HIS A 261 -6.18 -9.74 3.40
C HIS A 261 -5.42 -9.12 2.23
N PRO A 262 -4.10 -8.97 2.32
CA PRO A 262 -3.25 -8.68 1.17
C PRO A 262 -3.36 -9.79 0.11
N ASP A 263 -3.10 -9.43 -1.15
CA ASP A 263 -3.00 -10.42 -2.22
C ASP A 263 -1.87 -11.42 -1.91
N GLY A 264 -2.18 -12.72 -2.04
CA GLY A 264 -1.21 -13.80 -1.85
C GLY A 264 -1.16 -14.41 -0.45
N ASP A 265 -1.78 -13.82 0.57
CA ASP A 265 -1.85 -14.44 1.89
C ASP A 265 -2.77 -15.67 1.87
N PRO A 266 -2.40 -16.78 2.55
CA PRO A 266 -3.30 -17.93 2.67
C PRO A 266 -4.54 -17.55 3.49
N PRO A 267 -5.74 -18.08 3.17
CA PRO A 267 -6.92 -17.85 3.99
C PRO A 267 -6.76 -18.60 5.32
N ASP A 268 -7.23 -17.98 6.39
CA ASP A 268 -7.50 -18.68 7.64
C ASP A 268 -9.01 -19.04 7.66
N GLU A 269 -9.34 -20.18 7.05
CA GLU A 269 -10.74 -20.62 6.88
C GLU A 269 -11.45 -20.86 8.21
N ASP A 270 -10.71 -21.12 9.28
CA ASP A 270 -11.24 -21.41 10.60
C ASP A 270 -11.37 -20.17 11.51
N ALA A 271 -10.79 -19.05 11.13
CA ALA A 271 -10.73 -17.84 11.97
C ALA A 271 -12.09 -17.42 12.52
N TRP A 272 -13.13 -17.48 11.70
CA TRP A 272 -14.49 -17.00 12.01
C TRP A 272 -15.50 -18.12 12.24
N SER A 273 -15.08 -19.37 12.28
CA SER A 273 -15.96 -20.55 12.42
C SER A 273 -16.74 -20.61 13.72
N TYR A 274 -16.37 -19.82 14.73
CA TYR A 274 -17.09 -19.71 16.00
C TYR A 274 -18.29 -18.75 15.94
N LEU A 275 -18.41 -17.92 14.91
CA LEU A 275 -19.51 -16.97 14.75
C LEU A 275 -20.71 -17.67 14.13
N GLN A 276 -21.75 -17.91 14.94
CA GLN A 276 -22.98 -18.54 14.46
C GLN A 276 -23.91 -17.49 13.83
N GLY A 277 -24.42 -17.79 12.65
CA GLY A 277 -25.36 -16.91 11.94
C GLY A 277 -24.75 -15.69 11.27
N VAL A 278 -23.44 -15.50 11.36
CA VAL A 278 -22.70 -14.43 10.69
C VAL A 278 -22.17 -14.95 9.36
N ARG A 279 -22.42 -14.22 8.29
CA ARG A 279 -21.80 -14.49 6.99
C ARG A 279 -20.37 -13.92 6.98
N ALA A 280 -19.35 -14.75 7.03
CA ALA A 280 -17.97 -14.33 6.91
C ALA A 280 -17.48 -14.49 5.47
N VAL A 281 -16.83 -13.47 4.93
CA VAL A 281 -16.25 -13.42 3.57
C VAL A 281 -14.84 -12.89 3.64
N THR A 282 -13.89 -13.66 3.13
CA THR A 282 -12.50 -13.20 2.98
C THR A 282 -12.35 -12.53 1.62
N ILE A 283 -11.84 -11.30 1.63
CA ILE A 283 -11.47 -10.57 0.42
C ILE A 283 -9.96 -10.48 0.36
N ARG A 284 -9.38 -10.89 -0.74
CA ARG A 284 -7.98 -10.63 -1.05
C ARG A 284 -7.91 -9.43 -1.95
N ASP A 285 -7.65 -8.30 -1.36
CA ASP A 285 -7.65 -7.03 -2.07
C ASP A 285 -6.71 -6.04 -1.41
N THR A 286 -5.49 -5.98 -1.92
CA THR A 286 -4.51 -4.98 -1.49
C THR A 286 -5.02 -3.55 -1.71
N ALA A 287 -5.90 -3.30 -2.70
CA ALA A 287 -6.51 -1.99 -2.91
C ALA A 287 -7.42 -1.58 -1.75
N ALA A 288 -8.15 -2.54 -1.15
CA ALA A 288 -8.99 -2.27 0.01
C ALA A 288 -8.17 -1.96 1.29
N LEU A 289 -6.92 -2.43 1.37
CA LEU A 289 -6.02 -2.18 2.51
C LEU A 289 -5.15 -0.94 2.33
N ARG A 290 -5.15 -0.32 1.15
CA ARG A 290 -4.29 0.82 0.81
C ARG A 290 -5.15 1.99 0.36
N PRO A 291 -5.46 2.93 1.25
CA PRO A 291 -6.22 4.12 0.89
C PRO A 291 -5.45 4.97 -0.13
N GLY A 292 -5.85 4.87 -1.39
CA GLY A 292 -5.14 5.44 -2.52
C GLY A 292 -5.98 5.49 -3.79
N PRO A 293 -5.35 5.60 -4.97
CA PRO A 293 -6.04 5.75 -6.26
C PRO A 293 -6.99 4.61 -6.60
N ARG A 294 -6.83 3.44 -5.98
CA ARG A 294 -7.65 2.24 -6.23
C ARG A 294 -8.88 2.09 -5.31
N LEU A 295 -9.14 3.06 -4.42
CA LEU A 295 -10.36 3.02 -3.58
C LEU A 295 -11.67 2.86 -4.36
N PRO A 296 -11.86 3.43 -5.58
CA PRO A 296 -13.04 3.15 -6.37
C PRO A 296 -13.23 1.67 -6.73
N GLU A 297 -12.14 0.94 -6.95
CA GLU A 297 -12.17 -0.51 -7.23
C GLU A 297 -12.60 -1.29 -5.98
N ALA A 298 -12.08 -0.92 -4.81
CA ALA A 298 -12.49 -1.50 -3.53
C ALA A 298 -13.98 -1.25 -3.24
N LEU A 299 -14.49 -0.04 -3.56
CA LEU A 299 -15.92 0.29 -3.43
C LEU A 299 -16.81 -0.63 -4.27
N GLU A 300 -16.45 -0.87 -5.53
CA GLU A 300 -17.23 -1.77 -6.39
C GLU A 300 -17.21 -3.21 -5.87
N ARG A 301 -16.11 -3.67 -5.27
CA ARG A 301 -16.07 -4.98 -4.60
C ARG A 301 -17.03 -5.05 -3.41
N PHE A 302 -17.04 -4.03 -2.54
CA PHE A 302 -17.97 -3.98 -1.42
C PHE A 302 -19.43 -3.98 -1.90
N ARG A 303 -19.74 -3.22 -2.95
CA ARG A 303 -21.07 -3.24 -3.59
C ARG A 303 -21.44 -4.60 -4.17
N GLY A 304 -20.49 -5.34 -4.72
CA GLY A 304 -20.69 -6.68 -5.23
C GLY A 304 -21.12 -7.66 -4.12
N LEU A 305 -20.56 -7.52 -2.91
CA LEU A 305 -20.90 -8.37 -1.76
C LEU A 305 -22.36 -8.19 -1.33
N VAL A 306 -22.90 -6.96 -1.39
CA VAL A 306 -24.31 -6.66 -1.10
C VAL A 306 -25.25 -7.31 -2.12
N ARG A 307 -24.85 -7.28 -3.39
CA ARG A 307 -25.68 -7.82 -4.50
C ARG A 307 -25.67 -9.35 -4.59
N GLY A 308 -24.96 -10.02 -3.69
CA GLY A 308 -24.84 -11.47 -3.70
C GLY A 308 -23.98 -12.02 -4.83
N ASP A 309 -23.21 -11.16 -5.49
CA ASP A 309 -22.25 -11.58 -6.50
C ASP A 309 -21.07 -12.25 -5.78
N ARG A 310 -21.16 -13.58 -5.66
CA ARG A 310 -20.12 -14.39 -5.07
C ARG A 310 -18.91 -14.27 -6.00
N GLY A 311 -17.91 -13.54 -5.53
CA GLY A 311 -16.69 -13.33 -6.30
C GLY A 311 -16.17 -14.63 -6.89
N ARG A 312 -16.03 -14.62 -8.20
CA ARG A 312 -15.34 -15.67 -8.96
C ARG A 312 -13.85 -15.42 -8.90
#